data_601156e434db94927225497cf6b12825
#
_entry.id   601156e434db94927225497cf6b12825
#
_cell.length_a   1.000
_cell.length_b   1.000
_cell.length_c   1.000
_cell.angle_alpha   90.00
_cell.angle_beta   90.00
_cell.angle_gamma   90.00
#
_symmetry.space_group_name_H-M   'P 1'
#
loop_
_entity.id
_entity.type
_entity.pdbx_description
1 polymer ?
#
loop_
_entity_poly.entity_id
_entity_poly.type
_entity_poly.pdbx_seq_one_letter_code
_entity_poly.pdbx_strand_id
1 'polypeptide(L)'
;MRQLYYIVVALLLCGACDKQGGYVIRGSFPGLKDGMIVKLNQIEDPFNEINLSIDTVRNGQFKLKGVTPSPVFCKITISNKDLVTDKKEIKNNGTLLFLDNSKMELQAEHYDSLSYIIFMHPLSTRGKAKVTGGPLQTEFNHYREVLQPLEADVDIPSSKLLEARFYKHQYSPEEYSKLYEEQYPLLLSRQAKVDAARMDFIRQYPTSPLSLYIAETLINTEFSRTKE
;
A
#
# COMPACT_ATOMS: atom_id res chain seq x y z
N MET A 1 -5.40 -19.48 -55.93
CA MET A 1 -5.43 -18.19 -55.20
C MET A 1 -6.39 -18.21 -53.99
N ARG A 2 -7.56 -18.83 -54.03
CA ARG A 2 -8.50 -18.88 -52.87
C ARG A 2 -7.95 -19.64 -51.63
N GLN A 3 -7.17 -20.72 -51.83
CA GLN A 3 -6.59 -21.46 -50.70
C GLN A 3 -5.46 -20.73 -49.98
N LEU A 4 -4.73 -19.85 -50.69
CA LEU A 4 -3.67 -19.03 -50.07
C LEU A 4 -4.25 -17.99 -49.10
N TYR A 5 -5.45 -17.49 -49.39
CA TYR A 5 -6.14 -16.48 -48.55
C TYR A 5 -6.56 -17.05 -47.18
N TYR A 6 -7.01 -18.33 -47.17
CA TYR A 6 -7.40 -18.98 -45.89
C TYR A 6 -6.20 -19.28 -44.98
N ILE A 7 -5.04 -19.55 -45.54
CA ILE A 7 -3.81 -19.78 -44.76
C ILE A 7 -3.30 -18.50 -44.14
N VAL A 8 -3.37 -17.37 -44.86
CA VAL A 8 -2.95 -16.05 -44.32
C VAL A 8 -3.91 -15.56 -43.23
N VAL A 9 -5.23 -15.78 -43.39
CA VAL A 9 -6.23 -15.41 -42.35
C VAL A 9 -6.10 -16.30 -41.12
N ALA A 10 -5.81 -17.59 -41.27
CA ALA A 10 -5.57 -18.51 -40.16
C ALA A 10 -4.29 -18.16 -39.37
N LEU A 11 -3.23 -17.69 -40.03
CA LEU A 11 -1.99 -17.26 -39.40
C LEU A 11 -2.15 -15.93 -38.62
N LEU A 12 -3.07 -15.05 -39.05
CA LEU A 12 -3.38 -13.82 -38.34
C LEU A 12 -4.23 -14.01 -37.07
N LEU A 13 -5.00 -15.12 -36.99
CA LEU A 13 -5.82 -15.44 -35.82
C LEU A 13 -5.04 -16.17 -34.72
N CYS A 14 -3.87 -16.72 -35.00
CA CYS A 14 -3.01 -17.36 -33.99
C CYS A 14 -2.09 -16.37 -33.23
N GLY A 15 -2.07 -15.09 -33.59
CA GLY A 15 -1.24 -14.06 -32.96
C GLY A 15 -1.82 -13.40 -31.70
N ALA A 16 -3.08 -13.70 -31.36
CA ALA A 16 -3.76 -13.09 -30.22
C ALA A 16 -3.82 -14.03 -28.99
N CYS A 17 -2.80 -14.86 -28.78
CA CYS A 17 -2.55 -15.38 -27.45
C CYS A 17 -1.75 -14.30 -26.70
N ASP A 18 -2.43 -13.32 -26.12
CA ASP A 18 -1.86 -12.49 -25.07
C ASP A 18 -1.33 -13.44 -24.00
N LYS A 19 -0.02 -13.69 -24.05
CA LYS A 19 0.68 -14.20 -22.88
C LYS A 19 0.43 -13.14 -21.82
N GLN A 20 -0.50 -13.38 -20.93
CA GLN A 20 -0.65 -12.57 -19.72
C GLN A 20 0.74 -12.49 -19.09
N GLY A 21 1.47 -11.43 -19.47
CA GLY A 21 2.80 -11.19 -18.97
C GLY A 21 2.65 -10.97 -17.48
N GLY A 22 3.41 -11.71 -16.65
CA GLY A 22 3.36 -11.53 -15.21
C GLY A 22 3.86 -10.15 -14.80
N TYR A 23 3.71 -9.84 -13.52
CA TYR A 23 4.30 -8.63 -12.95
C TYR A 23 5.83 -8.73 -12.85
N VAL A 24 6.48 -7.59 -12.96
CA VAL A 24 7.91 -7.41 -12.66
C VAL A 24 8.06 -6.11 -11.89
N ILE A 25 8.55 -6.20 -10.65
CA ILE A 25 8.85 -5.03 -9.83
C ILE A 25 10.36 -4.95 -9.65
N ARG A 26 10.96 -3.80 -9.98
CA ARG A 26 12.37 -3.53 -9.76
C ARG A 26 12.54 -2.41 -8.75
N GLY A 27 13.63 -2.47 -7.98
CA GLY A 27 14.04 -1.38 -7.11
C GLY A 27 15.54 -1.23 -7.07
N SER A 28 15.99 0.02 -7.13
CA SER A 28 17.39 0.39 -6.97
C SER A 28 17.44 1.82 -6.44
N PHE A 29 17.92 2.00 -5.22
CA PHE A 29 18.04 3.30 -4.56
C PHE A 29 19.07 3.26 -3.43
N PRO A 30 19.58 4.42 -2.96
CA PRO A 30 20.56 4.49 -1.91
C PRO A 30 20.15 3.76 -0.63
N GLY A 31 21.13 3.15 0.04
CA GLY A 31 20.93 2.43 1.30
C GLY A 31 20.49 0.97 1.17
N LEU A 32 20.18 0.48 -0.05
CA LEU A 32 20.04 -0.96 -0.28
C LEU A 32 21.42 -1.64 -0.17
N LYS A 33 21.51 -2.64 0.72
CA LYS A 33 22.73 -3.43 0.93
C LYS A 33 22.53 -4.86 0.44
N ASP A 34 23.54 -5.41 -0.17
CA ASP A 34 23.55 -6.81 -0.61
C ASP A 34 23.27 -7.74 0.57
N GLY A 35 22.39 -8.72 0.34
CA GLY A 35 21.92 -9.63 1.39
C GLY A 35 20.61 -9.19 2.08
N MET A 36 20.11 -7.97 1.90
CA MET A 36 18.77 -7.61 2.38
C MET A 36 17.72 -8.46 1.69
N ILE A 37 16.71 -8.90 2.45
CA ILE A 37 15.61 -9.70 1.93
C ILE A 37 14.44 -8.80 1.55
N VAL A 38 13.95 -8.96 0.34
CA VAL A 38 12.79 -8.24 -0.20
C VAL A 38 11.64 -9.21 -0.37
N LYS A 39 10.49 -8.91 0.25
CA LYS A 39 9.27 -9.72 0.16
C LYS A 39 8.14 -8.89 -0.45
N LEU A 40 7.38 -9.51 -1.33
CA LEU A 40 6.10 -9.02 -1.82
C LEU A 40 5.00 -9.87 -1.24
N ASN A 41 4.18 -9.28 -0.40
CA ASN A 41 3.05 -9.97 0.22
C ASN A 41 1.73 -9.33 -0.22
N GLN A 42 0.77 -10.14 -0.62
CA GLN A 42 -0.64 -9.73 -0.72
C GLN A 42 -1.18 -9.55 0.69
N ILE A 43 -1.97 -8.51 0.90
CA ILE A 43 -2.64 -8.21 2.16
C ILE A 43 -4.12 -8.56 1.98
N GLU A 44 -4.59 -9.61 2.64
CA GLU A 44 -6.02 -9.95 2.69
C GLU A 44 -6.69 -9.24 3.88
N ASP A 45 -6.03 -9.27 5.03
CA ASP A 45 -6.38 -8.53 6.24
C ASP A 45 -5.09 -8.19 7.02
N PRO A 46 -5.14 -7.38 8.09
CA PRO A 46 -3.95 -6.95 8.83
C PRO A 46 -3.08 -8.09 9.41
N PHE A 47 -3.63 -9.30 9.53
CA PHE A 47 -2.97 -10.45 10.16
C PHE A 47 -2.71 -11.61 9.19
N ASN A 48 -3.28 -11.54 7.98
CA ASN A 48 -3.18 -12.59 6.98
C ASN A 48 -2.52 -12.08 5.70
N GLU A 49 -1.29 -12.53 5.48
CA GLU A 49 -0.47 -12.14 4.34
C GLU A 49 -0.06 -13.36 3.53
N ILE A 50 -0.26 -13.28 2.23
CA ILE A 50 0.19 -14.31 1.30
C ILE A 50 1.48 -13.84 0.64
N ASN A 51 2.55 -14.62 0.79
CA ASN A 51 3.80 -14.32 0.11
C ASN A 51 3.69 -14.63 -1.39
N LEU A 52 3.86 -13.61 -2.23
CA LEU A 52 3.79 -13.72 -3.68
C LEU A 52 5.17 -13.87 -4.33
N SER A 53 6.20 -13.23 -3.77
CA SER A 53 7.55 -13.27 -4.33
C SER A 53 8.57 -12.82 -3.29
N ILE A 54 9.75 -13.43 -3.37
CA ILE A 54 10.91 -13.08 -2.53
C ILE A 54 12.11 -12.90 -3.43
N ASP A 55 12.95 -11.91 -3.12
CA ASP A 55 14.27 -11.73 -3.71
C ASP A 55 15.27 -11.26 -2.65
N THR A 56 16.55 -11.33 -2.98
CA THR A 56 17.65 -10.81 -2.17
C THR A 56 18.33 -9.69 -2.93
N VAL A 57 18.60 -8.57 -2.26
CA VAL A 57 19.33 -7.45 -2.87
C VAL A 57 20.72 -7.91 -3.29
N ARG A 58 21.10 -7.61 -4.54
CA ARG A 58 22.42 -7.85 -5.14
C ARG A 58 22.84 -6.64 -5.96
N ASN A 59 24.04 -6.17 -5.77
CA ASN A 59 24.57 -4.95 -6.40
C ASN A 59 23.62 -3.73 -6.20
N GLY A 60 23.04 -3.61 -4.98
CA GLY A 60 22.12 -2.53 -4.65
C GLY A 60 20.78 -2.56 -5.39
N GLN A 61 20.38 -3.71 -5.92
CA GLN A 61 19.14 -3.88 -6.71
C GLN A 61 18.37 -5.13 -6.31
N PHE A 62 17.06 -5.13 -6.58
CA PHE A 62 16.23 -6.33 -6.47
C PHE A 62 15.22 -6.40 -7.63
N LYS A 63 14.67 -7.61 -7.84
CA LYS A 63 13.67 -7.87 -8.87
C LYS A 63 12.66 -8.91 -8.40
N LEU A 64 11.45 -8.50 -8.07
CA LEU A 64 10.33 -9.38 -7.79
C LEU A 64 9.58 -9.69 -9.09
N LYS A 65 9.12 -10.92 -9.24
CA LYS A 65 8.37 -11.35 -10.44
C LYS A 65 7.39 -12.46 -10.10
N GLY A 66 6.30 -12.51 -10.84
CA GLY A 66 5.28 -13.55 -10.69
C GLY A 66 4.06 -13.24 -11.56
N VAL A 67 2.97 -13.91 -11.27
CA VAL A 67 1.67 -13.70 -11.92
C VAL A 67 0.62 -13.59 -10.84
N THR A 68 -0.29 -12.64 -10.97
CA THR A 68 -1.49 -12.56 -10.14
C THR A 68 -2.74 -12.83 -11.00
N PRO A 69 -3.71 -13.65 -10.51
CA PRO A 69 -4.94 -13.92 -11.25
C PRO A 69 -5.86 -12.70 -11.37
N SER A 70 -5.76 -11.78 -10.43
CA SER A 70 -6.52 -10.53 -10.37
C SER A 70 -5.67 -9.45 -9.72
N PRO A 71 -6.01 -8.16 -9.91
CA PRO A 71 -5.40 -7.07 -9.16
C PRO A 71 -5.55 -7.26 -7.66
N VAL A 72 -4.47 -7.04 -6.90
CA VAL A 72 -4.43 -7.24 -5.45
C VAL A 72 -3.66 -6.14 -4.75
N PHE A 73 -4.06 -5.85 -3.52
CA PHE A 73 -3.34 -4.93 -2.67
C PHE A 73 -2.15 -5.63 -2.00
N CYS A 74 -0.98 -5.03 -2.11
CA CYS A 74 0.28 -5.64 -1.68
C CYS A 74 1.12 -4.70 -0.83
N LYS A 75 2.03 -5.29 -0.06
CA LYS A 75 3.17 -4.58 0.51
C LYS A 75 4.50 -5.17 0.06
N ILE A 76 5.46 -4.31 -0.19
CA ILE A 76 6.87 -4.68 -0.29
C ILE A 76 7.52 -4.40 1.05
N THR A 77 8.17 -5.39 1.61
CA THR A 77 8.99 -5.26 2.82
C THR A 77 10.44 -5.55 2.48
N ILE A 78 11.34 -4.66 2.86
CA ILE A 78 12.78 -4.81 2.71
C ILE A 78 13.37 -4.91 4.11
N SER A 79 13.99 -6.05 4.43
CA SER A 79 14.51 -6.37 5.74
C SER A 79 16.02 -6.49 5.74
N ASN A 80 16.67 -5.88 6.73
CA ASN A 80 18.10 -6.06 6.99
C ASN A 80 18.39 -7.17 8.03
N LYS A 81 17.38 -7.97 8.39
CA LYS A 81 17.45 -8.95 9.49
C LYS A 81 18.70 -9.84 9.44
N ASP A 82 19.07 -10.30 8.24
CA ASP A 82 20.19 -11.25 8.06
C ASP A 82 21.56 -10.54 7.98
N LEU A 83 21.58 -9.20 8.06
CA LEU A 83 22.80 -8.38 8.02
C LEU A 83 23.20 -7.80 9.37
N VAL A 84 22.35 -7.95 10.40
CA VAL A 84 22.58 -7.37 11.72
C VAL A 84 22.50 -8.47 12.79
N THR A 85 23.32 -8.34 13.82
CA THR A 85 23.36 -9.26 14.96
C THR A 85 22.48 -8.80 16.12
N ASP A 86 22.39 -7.48 16.33
CA ASP A 86 21.49 -6.90 17.33
C ASP A 86 20.07 -6.81 16.78
N LYS A 87 19.13 -7.48 17.46
CA LYS A 87 17.70 -7.44 17.12
C LYS A 87 17.10 -6.02 17.11
N LYS A 88 17.68 -5.09 17.89
CA LYS A 88 17.25 -3.68 17.92
C LYS A 88 17.56 -2.91 16.64
N GLU A 89 18.53 -3.39 15.86
CA GLU A 89 18.93 -2.80 14.58
C GLU A 89 18.12 -3.35 13.39
N ILE A 90 17.24 -4.33 13.63
CA ILE A 90 16.39 -4.90 12.58
C ILE A 90 15.40 -3.83 12.10
N LYS A 91 15.47 -3.54 10.80
CA LYS A 91 14.52 -2.67 10.10
C LYS A 91 13.72 -3.49 9.10
N ASN A 92 12.43 -3.25 9.08
CA ASN A 92 11.48 -3.80 8.10
C ASN A 92 10.75 -2.63 7.45
N ASN A 93 11.43 -1.98 6.53
CA ASN A 93 10.93 -0.81 5.84
C ASN A 93 10.33 -1.19 4.49
N GLY A 94 9.39 -0.41 3.99
CA GLY A 94 8.79 -0.73 2.71
C GLY A 94 7.70 0.23 2.26
N THR A 95 6.82 -0.26 1.41
CA THR A 95 5.71 0.53 0.86
C THR A 95 4.54 -0.36 0.46
N LEU A 96 3.39 0.26 0.33
CA LEU A 96 2.17 -0.33 -0.20
C LEU A 96 2.08 -0.06 -1.71
N LEU A 97 1.45 -0.98 -2.43
CA LEU A 97 1.18 -0.86 -3.86
C LEU A 97 -0.08 -1.62 -4.24
N PHE A 98 -0.67 -1.25 -5.37
CA PHE A 98 -1.76 -1.99 -5.98
C PHE A 98 -1.19 -2.76 -7.18
N LEU A 99 -1.12 -4.08 -7.05
CA LEU A 99 -0.43 -4.98 -7.98
C LEU A 99 -1.38 -5.46 -9.06
N ASP A 100 -0.96 -5.32 -10.31
CA ASP A 100 -1.46 -6.04 -11.47
C ASP A 100 -0.30 -6.74 -12.20
N ASN A 101 -0.56 -7.38 -13.36
CA ASN A 101 0.48 -8.02 -14.15
C ASN A 101 1.29 -7.03 -15.01
N SER A 102 1.72 -5.93 -14.42
CA SER A 102 2.49 -4.84 -15.07
C SER A 102 3.96 -4.84 -14.69
N LYS A 103 4.74 -4.05 -15.43
CA LYS A 103 6.12 -3.71 -15.06
C LYS A 103 6.09 -2.48 -14.17
N MET A 104 6.69 -2.58 -13.00
CA MET A 104 6.71 -1.53 -11.99
C MET A 104 8.14 -1.23 -11.52
N GLU A 105 8.35 0.00 -11.05
CA GLU A 105 9.59 0.43 -10.42
C GLU A 105 9.30 1.03 -9.05
N LEU A 106 10.06 0.58 -8.05
CA LEU A 106 10.08 1.16 -6.71
C LEU A 106 11.28 2.10 -6.60
N GLN A 107 11.03 3.35 -6.27
CA GLN A 107 12.00 4.40 -6.06
C GLN A 107 11.86 4.99 -4.65
N ALA A 108 12.96 5.32 -4.02
CA ALA A 108 13.04 6.02 -2.75
C ALA A 108 14.29 6.90 -2.71
N GLU A 109 14.27 7.94 -1.90
CA GLU A 109 15.44 8.78 -1.66
C GLU A 109 16.56 7.99 -0.99
N HIS A 110 16.20 7.15 0.00
CA HIS A 110 17.10 6.26 0.73
C HIS A 110 16.29 5.12 1.38
N TYR A 111 16.93 3.98 1.68
CA TYR A 111 16.28 2.88 2.39
C TYR A 111 15.66 3.31 3.73
N ASP A 112 16.36 4.17 4.48
CA ASP A 112 15.87 4.67 5.77
C ASP A 112 14.74 5.71 5.64
N SER A 113 14.46 6.23 4.44
CA SER A 113 13.30 7.09 4.19
C SER A 113 12.01 6.30 3.94
N LEU A 114 12.11 5.00 3.74
CA LEU A 114 10.94 4.12 3.65
C LEU A 114 10.24 4.00 5.00
N SER A 115 8.92 3.88 4.96
CA SER A 115 8.13 3.69 6.18
C SER A 115 8.35 2.32 6.80
N TYR A 116 8.28 2.26 8.13
CA TYR A 116 8.16 1.00 8.84
C TYR A 116 6.79 0.40 8.56
N ILE A 117 6.74 -0.78 7.95
CA ILE A 117 5.53 -1.26 7.27
C ILE A 117 4.77 -2.36 8.02
N ILE A 118 5.27 -2.86 9.15
CA ILE A 118 4.67 -4.04 9.82
C ILE A 118 3.20 -3.83 10.20
N PHE A 119 2.84 -2.61 10.65
CA PHE A 119 1.49 -2.30 11.12
C PHE A 119 0.79 -1.23 10.27
N MET A 120 1.19 -1.07 9.02
CA MET A 120 0.58 -0.08 8.16
C MET A 120 -0.81 -0.55 7.71
N HIS A 121 -1.83 0.29 7.93
CA HIS A 121 -3.17 0.04 7.42
C HIS A 121 -3.16 -0.04 5.89
N PRO A 122 -3.85 -0.99 5.26
CA PRO A 122 -3.84 -1.18 3.82
C PRO A 122 -4.13 0.08 3.00
N LEU A 123 -5.12 0.87 3.38
CA LEU A 123 -5.46 2.13 2.71
C LEU A 123 -4.58 3.32 3.13
N SER A 124 -3.57 3.12 3.97
CA SER A 124 -2.69 4.22 4.39
C SER A 124 -1.95 4.81 3.18
N THR A 125 -2.00 6.13 3.08
CA THR A 125 -1.25 6.87 2.06
C THR A 125 0.14 7.27 2.53
N ARG A 126 0.49 6.94 3.76
CA ARG A 126 1.79 7.27 4.37
C ARG A 126 2.95 6.63 3.61
N GLY A 127 4.07 7.29 3.65
CA GLY A 127 5.33 6.83 3.07
C GLY A 127 5.80 7.66 1.89
N LYS A 128 7.12 7.74 1.76
CA LYS A 128 7.79 8.57 0.75
C LYS A 128 8.23 7.78 -0.48
N ALA A 129 7.99 6.47 -0.49
CA ALA A 129 8.32 5.64 -1.64
C ALA A 129 7.41 5.96 -2.82
N LYS A 130 7.98 5.99 -4.01
CA LYS A 130 7.27 6.13 -5.27
C LYS A 130 7.29 4.80 -6.02
N VAL A 131 6.13 4.22 -6.24
CA VAL A 131 5.96 3.07 -7.13
C VAL A 131 5.34 3.58 -8.42
N THR A 132 5.97 3.27 -9.55
CA THR A 132 5.51 3.68 -10.89
C THR A 132 5.31 2.46 -11.77
N GLY A 133 4.52 2.61 -12.84
CA GLY A 133 4.20 1.54 -13.79
C GLY A 133 2.91 0.80 -13.43
N GLY A 134 2.15 0.47 -14.47
CA GLY A 134 0.81 -0.12 -14.36
C GLY A 134 -0.31 0.91 -14.19
N PRO A 135 -1.46 0.67 -14.82
CA PRO A 135 -2.59 1.60 -14.76
C PRO A 135 -3.17 1.69 -13.35
N LEU A 136 -3.33 0.57 -12.65
CA LEU A 136 -3.91 0.56 -11.28
C LEU A 136 -2.96 1.18 -10.25
N GLN A 137 -1.66 1.01 -10.40
CA GLN A 137 -0.70 1.71 -9.56
C GLN A 137 -0.73 3.22 -9.80
N THR A 138 -1.01 3.66 -11.02
CA THR A 138 -1.21 5.08 -11.33
C THR A 138 -2.46 5.64 -10.64
N GLU A 139 -3.56 4.90 -10.65
CA GLU A 139 -4.77 5.25 -9.89
C GLU A 139 -4.49 5.29 -8.38
N PHE A 140 -3.76 4.31 -7.85
CA PHE A 140 -3.38 4.29 -6.44
C PHE A 140 -2.48 5.47 -6.04
N ASN A 141 -1.55 5.87 -6.90
CA ASN A 141 -0.74 7.06 -6.67
C ASN A 141 -1.62 8.33 -6.61
N HIS A 142 -2.58 8.47 -7.54
CA HIS A 142 -3.52 9.59 -7.49
C HIS A 142 -4.38 9.57 -6.22
N TYR A 143 -4.90 8.41 -5.83
CA TYR A 143 -5.58 8.22 -4.54
C TYR A 143 -4.71 8.72 -3.37
N ARG A 144 -3.43 8.32 -3.32
CA ARG A 144 -2.50 8.76 -2.28
C ARG A 144 -2.27 10.26 -2.27
N GLU A 145 -2.10 10.88 -3.43
CA GLU A 145 -1.90 12.33 -3.56
C GLU A 145 -3.07 13.13 -2.98
N VAL A 146 -4.30 12.66 -3.19
CA VAL A 146 -5.52 13.30 -2.67
C VAL A 146 -5.67 13.07 -1.17
N LEU A 147 -5.45 11.85 -0.70
CA LEU A 147 -5.75 11.45 0.68
C LEU A 147 -4.64 11.81 1.67
N GLN A 148 -3.38 11.80 1.26
CA GLN A 148 -2.24 11.99 2.16
C GLN A 148 -2.32 13.27 3.00
N PRO A 149 -2.63 14.45 2.46
CA PRO A 149 -2.77 15.66 3.27
C PRO A 149 -3.94 15.58 4.26
N LEU A 150 -5.05 14.94 3.87
CA LEU A 150 -6.22 14.79 4.73
C LEU A 150 -5.94 13.81 5.90
N GLU A 151 -5.24 12.71 5.62
CA GLU A 151 -4.83 11.75 6.66
C GLU A 151 -3.80 12.37 7.63
N ALA A 152 -2.89 13.20 7.12
CA ALA A 152 -1.97 13.95 7.98
C ALA A 152 -2.70 14.91 8.94
N ASP A 153 -3.79 15.50 8.50
CA ASP A 153 -4.65 16.33 9.36
C ASP A 153 -5.34 15.49 10.45
N VAL A 154 -5.79 14.30 10.14
CA VAL A 154 -6.39 13.35 11.12
C VAL A 154 -5.37 12.92 12.17
N ASP A 155 -4.12 12.74 11.79
CA ASP A 155 -3.07 12.29 12.70
C ASP A 155 -2.82 13.24 13.87
N ILE A 156 -3.07 14.54 13.71
CA ILE A 156 -2.82 15.54 14.74
C ILE A 156 -3.70 15.31 15.98
N PRO A 157 -5.05 15.32 15.90
CA PRO A 157 -5.90 15.04 17.06
C PRO A 157 -5.81 13.57 17.50
N SER A 158 -5.64 12.63 16.56
CA SER A 158 -5.50 11.20 16.86
C SER A 158 -4.29 10.93 17.74
N SER A 159 -3.12 11.50 17.42
CA SER A 159 -1.89 11.32 18.20
C SER A 159 -2.03 11.89 19.61
N LYS A 160 -2.66 13.06 19.76
CA LYS A 160 -2.90 13.66 21.09
C LYS A 160 -3.81 12.81 21.96
N LEU A 161 -4.90 12.27 21.38
CA LEU A 161 -5.82 11.38 22.10
C LEU A 161 -5.14 10.08 22.49
N LEU A 162 -4.34 9.52 21.58
CA LEU A 162 -3.58 8.30 21.82
C LEU A 162 -2.55 8.49 22.92
N GLU A 163 -1.77 9.58 22.88
CA GLU A 163 -0.81 9.95 23.90
C GLU A 163 -1.47 10.11 25.27
N ALA A 164 -2.58 10.86 25.34
CA ALA A 164 -3.33 11.04 26.57
C ALA A 164 -3.88 9.71 27.13
N ARG A 165 -4.27 8.77 26.25
CA ARG A 165 -4.72 7.43 26.66
C ARG A 165 -3.58 6.60 27.26
N PHE A 166 -2.39 6.61 26.64
CA PHE A 166 -1.22 5.87 27.14
C PHE A 166 -0.67 6.45 28.44
N TYR A 167 -0.66 7.79 28.56
CA TYR A 167 -0.14 8.49 29.73
C TYR A 167 -1.25 9.04 30.62
N LYS A 168 -2.41 8.38 30.66
CA LYS A 168 -3.59 8.83 31.43
C LYS A 168 -3.27 9.14 32.90
N HIS A 169 -2.32 8.39 33.50
CA HIS A 169 -1.87 8.61 34.88
C HIS A 169 -1.14 9.95 35.10
N GLN A 170 -0.75 10.66 34.07
CA GLN A 170 -0.10 11.97 34.12
C GLN A 170 -1.09 13.14 34.04
N TYR A 171 -2.38 12.86 33.81
CA TYR A 171 -3.45 13.85 33.69
C TYR A 171 -4.38 13.77 34.89
N SER A 172 -4.84 14.94 35.40
CA SER A 172 -6.02 14.96 36.26
C SER A 172 -7.27 14.54 35.45
N PRO A 173 -8.36 14.09 36.13
CA PRO A 173 -9.60 13.78 35.43
C PRO A 173 -10.16 14.93 34.59
N GLU A 174 -10.04 16.16 35.10
CA GLU A 174 -10.50 17.38 34.46
C GLU A 174 -9.66 17.71 33.22
N GLU A 175 -8.33 17.62 33.30
CA GLU A 175 -7.42 17.83 32.15
C GLU A 175 -7.66 16.81 31.05
N TYR A 176 -7.83 15.53 31.42
CA TYR A 176 -8.13 14.47 30.46
C TYR A 176 -9.48 14.70 29.75
N SER A 177 -10.53 15.06 30.50
CA SER A 177 -11.85 15.35 29.94
C SER A 177 -11.79 16.53 28.96
N LYS A 178 -11.15 17.63 29.38
CA LYS A 178 -10.98 18.81 28.54
C LYS A 178 -10.24 18.51 27.24
N LEU A 179 -9.13 17.77 27.30
CA LEU A 179 -8.36 17.37 26.13
C LEU A 179 -9.22 16.53 25.19
N TYR A 180 -9.99 15.58 25.73
CA TYR A 180 -10.86 14.73 24.94
C TYR A 180 -11.99 15.55 24.28
N GLU A 181 -12.64 16.45 25.01
CA GLU A 181 -13.69 17.34 24.49
C GLU A 181 -13.18 18.27 23.38
N GLU A 182 -11.92 18.70 23.44
CA GLU A 182 -11.29 19.53 22.41
C GLU A 182 -10.88 18.72 21.18
N GLN A 183 -10.25 17.55 21.36
CA GLN A 183 -9.63 16.83 20.26
C GLN A 183 -10.57 15.87 19.53
N TYR A 184 -11.54 15.26 20.24
CA TYR A 184 -12.42 14.26 19.64
C TYR A 184 -13.35 14.82 18.53
N PRO A 185 -13.99 15.99 18.71
CA PRO A 185 -14.76 16.60 17.62
C PRO A 185 -13.90 16.95 16.38
N LEU A 186 -12.64 17.38 16.62
CA LEU A 186 -11.70 17.66 15.54
C LEU A 186 -11.34 16.38 14.78
N LEU A 187 -11.09 15.28 15.51
CA LEU A 187 -10.83 13.97 14.91
C LEU A 187 -11.99 13.54 14.01
N LEU A 188 -13.23 13.59 14.53
CA LEU A 188 -14.42 13.21 13.76
C LEU A 188 -14.62 14.08 12.51
N SER A 189 -14.48 15.40 12.65
CA SER A 189 -14.63 16.32 11.52
C SER A 189 -13.57 16.10 10.43
N ARG A 190 -12.34 15.80 10.80
CA ARG A 190 -11.24 15.52 9.85
C ARG A 190 -11.40 14.15 9.21
N GLN A 191 -11.81 13.14 10.00
CA GLN A 191 -12.11 11.82 9.47
C GLN A 191 -13.23 11.86 8.42
N ALA A 192 -14.27 12.65 8.66
CA ALA A 192 -15.35 12.83 7.70
C ALA A 192 -14.86 13.39 6.34
N LYS A 193 -13.83 14.24 6.32
CA LYS A 193 -13.22 14.72 5.08
C LYS A 193 -12.47 13.61 4.35
N VAL A 194 -11.75 12.76 5.07
CA VAL A 194 -11.08 11.57 4.49
C VAL A 194 -12.11 10.64 3.87
N ASP A 195 -13.20 10.35 4.59
CA ASP A 195 -14.25 9.44 4.11
C ASP A 195 -15.00 10.04 2.90
N ALA A 196 -15.25 11.35 2.90
CA ALA A 196 -15.81 12.05 1.74
C ALA A 196 -14.89 11.93 0.50
N ALA A 197 -13.58 12.16 0.67
CA ALA A 197 -12.62 12.04 -0.43
C ALA A 197 -12.51 10.60 -0.96
N ARG A 198 -12.62 9.59 -0.10
CA ARG A 198 -12.70 8.17 -0.50
C ARG A 198 -13.95 7.89 -1.33
N MET A 199 -15.10 8.40 -0.89
CA MET A 199 -16.36 8.27 -1.64
C MET A 199 -16.31 8.98 -2.98
N ASP A 200 -15.68 10.16 -3.07
CA ASP A 200 -15.50 10.88 -4.33
C ASP A 200 -14.57 10.11 -5.28
N PHE A 201 -13.52 9.48 -4.78
CA PHE A 201 -12.67 8.60 -5.58
C PHE A 201 -13.47 7.41 -6.16
N ILE A 202 -14.30 6.74 -5.35
CA ILE A 202 -15.17 5.64 -5.81
C ILE A 202 -16.13 6.14 -6.91
N ARG A 203 -16.71 7.33 -6.77
CA ARG A 203 -17.60 7.90 -7.79
C ARG A 203 -16.88 8.23 -9.09
N GLN A 204 -15.64 8.69 -8.98
CA GLN A 204 -14.80 9.02 -10.16
C GLN A 204 -14.32 7.77 -10.89
N TYR A 205 -14.03 6.69 -10.18
CA TYR A 205 -13.50 5.43 -10.72
C TYR A 205 -14.38 4.21 -10.36
N PRO A 206 -15.67 4.20 -10.75
CA PRO A 206 -16.65 3.21 -10.23
C PRO A 206 -16.38 1.77 -10.65
N THR A 207 -15.61 1.54 -11.71
CA THR A 207 -15.24 0.21 -12.21
C THR A 207 -13.83 -0.21 -11.83
N SER A 208 -13.10 0.63 -11.11
CA SER A 208 -11.73 0.30 -10.68
C SER A 208 -11.73 -0.76 -9.58
N PRO A 209 -10.87 -1.79 -9.68
CA PRO A 209 -10.62 -2.72 -8.58
C PRO A 209 -10.19 -2.02 -7.28
N LEU A 210 -9.51 -0.89 -7.38
CA LEU A 210 -9.14 -0.09 -6.20
C LEU A 210 -10.38 0.50 -5.51
N SER A 211 -11.36 0.98 -6.28
CA SER A 211 -12.63 1.50 -5.72
C SER A 211 -13.41 0.42 -4.99
N LEU A 212 -13.44 -0.80 -5.54
CA LEU A 212 -14.06 -1.94 -4.86
C LEU A 212 -13.35 -2.22 -3.52
N TYR A 213 -12.02 -2.26 -3.52
CA TYR A 213 -11.22 -2.50 -2.33
C TYR A 213 -11.45 -1.41 -1.25
N ILE A 214 -11.53 -0.12 -1.66
CA ILE A 214 -11.84 0.99 -0.76
C ILE A 214 -13.25 0.82 -0.15
N ALA A 215 -14.24 0.48 -0.97
CA ALA A 215 -15.62 0.27 -0.52
C ALA A 215 -15.74 -0.87 0.50
N GLU A 216 -15.11 -2.01 0.23
CA GLU A 216 -15.06 -3.16 1.16
C GLU A 216 -14.42 -2.77 2.50
N THR A 217 -13.33 -2.00 2.47
CA THR A 217 -12.64 -1.54 3.68
C THR A 217 -13.52 -0.58 4.49
N LEU A 218 -14.25 0.34 3.84
CA LEU A 218 -15.17 1.25 4.52
C LEU A 218 -16.31 0.50 5.18
N ILE A 219 -16.93 -0.46 4.49
CA ILE A 219 -18.02 -1.30 5.03
C ILE A 219 -17.52 -2.06 6.26
N ASN A 220 -16.37 -2.72 6.19
CA ASN A 220 -15.82 -3.49 7.30
C ASN A 220 -15.49 -2.61 8.52
N THR A 221 -15.04 -1.38 8.29
CA THR A 221 -14.76 -0.42 9.37
C THR A 221 -16.03 0.03 10.07
N GLU A 222 -17.11 0.34 9.33
CA GLU A 222 -18.41 0.71 9.91
C GLU A 222 -19.04 -0.43 10.70
N PHE A 223 -18.99 -1.66 10.20
CA PHE A 223 -19.45 -2.84 10.94
C PHE A 223 -18.70 -3.07 12.27
N SER A 224 -17.43 -2.74 12.32
CA SER A 224 -16.65 -2.85 13.56
C SER A 224 -17.04 -1.78 14.58
N ARG A 225 -17.32 -0.55 14.14
CA ARG A 225 -17.73 0.58 15.00
C ARG A 225 -19.13 0.39 15.61
N THR A 226 -20.04 -0.32 14.94
CA THR A 226 -21.41 -0.54 15.42
C THR A 226 -21.52 -1.66 16.47
N LYS A 227 -20.43 -2.38 16.75
CA LYS A 227 -20.39 -3.46 17.75
C LYS A 227 -19.77 -3.03 19.09
N GLU A 228 -19.24 -1.83 19.20
CA GLU A 228 -18.74 -1.21 20.45
C GLU A 228 -19.79 -0.27 21.05
#